data_f853a7f4a705fcc840e2e6346dbbc41d
#
_entry.id   f853a7f4a705fcc840e2e6346dbbc41d
#
_cell.length_a   1.000
_cell.length_b   1.000
_cell.length_c   1.000
_cell.angle_alpha   90.00
_cell.angle_beta   90.00
_cell.angle_gamma   90.00
#
_symmetry.space_group_name_H-M   'P 1'
#
loop_
_entity.id
_entity.type
_entity.pdbx_description
1 polymer ?
#
loop_
_entity_poly.entity_id
_entity_poly.type
_entity_poly.pdbx_seq_one_letter_code
_entity_poly.pdbx_strand_id
1 'polypeptide(L)'
;MQVAIFPPNSMILADMIQRKGHTPLVVQHQMKNKVTSAEIDAPPFNITEEGPIEGLKYAAIEVPSGVRGRMSLFGPLIEAAEAAIIMENAPYGFGCVGCHRSSELTVFSLRRKDIPILELEYPTSRDETIEMVYKINTFLDKLNGDEDDD
;
A
#
# COMPACT_ATOMS: atom_id res chain seq x y z
N MET A 1 -10.63 -0.67 11.63
CA MET A 1 -10.61 -0.85 10.16
C MET A 1 -9.19 -1.18 9.67
N GLN A 2 -9.08 -1.89 8.55
CA GLN A 2 -7.83 -2.19 7.86
C GLN A 2 -7.55 -1.09 6.82
N VAL A 3 -6.47 -0.34 7.01
CA VAL A 3 -6.16 0.84 6.20
C VAL A 3 -4.96 0.56 5.29
N ALA A 4 -5.19 0.56 3.99
CA ALA A 4 -4.12 0.47 3.00
C ALA A 4 -3.34 1.79 2.94
N ILE A 5 -2.03 1.70 2.75
CA ILE A 5 -1.15 2.86 2.60
C ILE A 5 -0.38 2.79 1.29
N PHE A 6 -0.26 3.92 0.65
CA PHE A 6 0.63 4.10 -0.48
C PHE A 6 1.49 5.35 -0.27
N PRO A 7 2.81 5.24 -0.33
CA PRO A 7 3.63 4.05 -0.61
C PRO A 7 3.52 2.98 0.49
N PRO A 8 3.51 1.69 0.11
CA PRO A 8 3.17 0.57 1.01
C PRO A 8 4.23 0.25 2.06
N ASN A 9 5.32 0.99 2.09
CA ASN A 9 6.44 0.86 3.02
C ASN A 9 6.58 2.06 3.97
N SER A 10 5.61 2.97 4.00
CA SER A 10 5.66 4.15 4.86
C SER A 10 5.44 3.78 6.33
N MET A 11 6.52 3.78 7.11
CA MET A 11 6.45 3.52 8.55
C MET A 11 5.76 4.63 9.33
N ILE A 12 5.85 5.88 8.84
CA ILE A 12 5.20 7.03 9.48
C ILE A 12 3.67 6.89 9.37
N LEU A 13 3.16 6.60 8.18
CA LEU A 13 1.72 6.36 7.99
C LEU A 13 1.24 5.16 8.80
N ALA A 14 2.01 4.07 8.84
CA ALA A 14 1.68 2.89 9.63
C ALA A 14 1.57 3.21 11.12
N ASP A 15 2.52 3.96 11.68
CA ASP A 15 2.50 4.39 13.09
C ASP A 15 1.29 5.28 13.40
N MET A 16 0.99 6.25 12.54
CA MET A 16 -0.17 7.14 12.71
C MET A 16 -1.49 6.35 12.71
N ILE A 17 -1.65 5.41 11.80
CA ILE A 17 -2.83 4.54 11.70
C ILE A 17 -2.99 3.69 12.97
N GLN A 18 -1.90 3.07 13.44
CA GLN A 18 -1.91 2.27 14.68
C GLN A 18 -2.27 3.10 15.92
N ARG A 19 -1.74 4.30 16.04
CA ARG A 19 -2.05 5.21 17.17
C ARG A 19 -3.53 5.61 17.22
N LYS A 20 -4.22 5.56 16.09
CA LYS A 20 -5.66 5.85 15.98
C LYS A 20 -6.55 4.60 16.13
N GLY A 21 -5.96 3.44 16.46
CA GLY A 21 -6.71 2.20 16.70
C GLY A 21 -7.04 1.40 15.44
N HIS A 22 -6.51 1.80 14.27
CA HIS A 22 -6.68 1.06 13.03
C HIS A 22 -5.51 0.12 12.74
N THR A 23 -5.69 -0.80 11.80
CA THR A 23 -4.65 -1.75 11.38
C THR A 23 -4.05 -1.33 10.05
N PRO A 24 -2.78 -0.89 10.00
CA PRO A 24 -2.13 -0.57 8.74
C PRO A 24 -1.83 -1.83 7.93
N LEU A 25 -2.17 -1.82 6.66
CA LEU A 25 -1.82 -2.87 5.72
C LEU A 25 -0.45 -2.56 5.11
N VAL A 26 0.59 -3.17 5.68
CA VAL A 26 1.98 -2.93 5.30
C VAL A 26 2.59 -4.14 4.60
N VAL A 27 3.35 -3.90 3.56
CA VAL A 27 4.00 -4.96 2.77
C VAL A 27 5.07 -5.72 3.58
N GLN A 28 5.62 -5.11 4.62
CA GLN A 28 6.67 -5.69 5.46
C GLN A 28 6.25 -7.01 6.13
N HIS A 29 4.99 -7.16 6.50
CA HIS A 29 4.50 -8.42 7.08
C HIS A 29 4.54 -9.57 6.07
N GLN A 30 4.14 -9.32 4.84
CA GLN A 30 4.19 -10.33 3.78
C GLN A 30 5.64 -10.66 3.38
N MET A 31 6.50 -9.62 3.32
CA MET A 31 7.93 -9.81 3.07
C MET A 31 8.60 -10.64 4.15
N LYS A 32 8.29 -10.38 5.43
CA LYS A 32 8.82 -11.17 6.55
C LYS A 32 8.51 -12.65 6.38
N ASN A 33 7.29 -12.99 6.05
CA ASN A 33 6.87 -14.39 5.87
C ASN A 33 7.62 -15.05 4.70
N LYS A 34 7.82 -14.32 3.61
CA LYS A 34 8.59 -14.82 2.46
C LYS A 34 10.09 -14.97 2.76
N VAL A 35 10.70 -14.02 3.47
CA VAL A 35 12.13 -14.05 3.82
C VAL A 35 12.47 -15.14 4.83
N THR A 36 11.54 -15.52 5.69
CA THR A 36 11.71 -16.61 6.66
C THR A 36 11.42 -17.99 6.09
N SER A 37 10.93 -18.11 4.86
CA SER A 37 10.74 -19.36 4.18
C SER A 37 12.05 -19.86 3.59
N ALA A 38 12.43 -21.11 3.90
CA ALA A 38 13.67 -21.72 3.42
C ALA A 38 13.72 -21.96 1.88
N GLU A 39 12.60 -21.78 1.22
CA GLU A 39 12.44 -22.03 -0.23
C GLU A 39 12.71 -20.78 -1.08
N ILE A 40 13.05 -19.64 -0.47
CA ILE A 40 13.27 -18.40 -1.20
C ILE A 40 14.76 -18.17 -1.42
N ASP A 41 15.16 -18.29 -2.67
CA ASP A 41 16.55 -18.12 -3.12
C ASP A 41 17.06 -16.68 -3.09
N ALA A 42 16.22 -15.68 -2.83
CA ALA A 42 16.66 -14.30 -2.98
C ALA A 42 15.74 -13.27 -2.32
N PRO A 43 16.29 -12.07 -2.01
CA PRO A 43 15.64 -11.07 -1.16
C PRO A 43 14.36 -10.47 -1.76
N PRO A 44 13.59 -9.81 -0.93
CA PRO A 44 12.14 -9.86 -0.75
C PRO A 44 11.27 -9.48 -1.93
N PHE A 45 11.81 -9.02 -3.02
CA PHE A 45 11.10 -8.79 -4.28
C PHE A 45 11.50 -9.76 -5.37
N ASN A 46 12.32 -10.74 -5.04
CA ASN A 46 12.62 -11.79 -5.99
C ASN A 46 11.47 -12.76 -6.08
N ILE A 47 11.08 -12.81 -7.24
CA ILE A 47 9.98 -13.49 -7.80
C ILE A 47 10.44 -14.92 -7.95
N THR A 48 9.98 -15.76 -7.07
CA THR A 48 9.90 -17.20 -7.33
C THR A 48 9.00 -17.41 -8.56
N GLU A 49 9.05 -18.54 -9.17
CA GLU A 49 8.16 -18.88 -10.31
C GLU A 49 6.67 -18.75 -9.93
N GLU A 50 6.34 -18.92 -8.67
CA GLU A 50 4.99 -18.82 -8.11
C GLU A 50 4.45 -17.39 -8.09
N GLY A 51 5.27 -16.41 -7.68
CA GLY A 51 4.85 -15.03 -7.55
C GLY A 51 4.22 -14.43 -8.81
N PRO A 52 4.83 -14.56 -10.01
CA PRO A 52 4.22 -14.10 -11.26
C PRO A 52 2.94 -14.84 -11.64
N ILE A 53 2.78 -16.10 -11.23
CA ILE A 53 1.56 -16.89 -11.45
C ILE A 53 0.45 -16.39 -10.53
N GLU A 54 0.72 -16.23 -9.25
CA GLU A 54 -0.20 -15.63 -8.28
C GLU A 54 -0.62 -14.22 -8.67
N GLY A 55 0.31 -13.44 -9.21
CA GLY A 55 0.07 -12.09 -9.69
C GLY A 55 -0.87 -11.99 -10.89
N LEU A 56 -1.16 -13.07 -11.61
CA LEU A 56 -2.16 -13.11 -12.67
C LEU A 56 -3.58 -12.82 -12.19
N LYS A 57 -3.84 -12.98 -10.91
CA LYS A 57 -5.11 -12.55 -10.29
C LYS A 57 -5.31 -11.02 -10.36
N TYR A 58 -4.23 -10.25 -10.38
CA TYR A 58 -4.23 -8.80 -10.24
C TYR A 58 -3.73 -8.04 -11.48
N ALA A 59 -3.02 -8.71 -12.35
CA ALA A 59 -2.42 -8.11 -13.54
C ALA A 59 -2.48 -9.08 -14.72
N ALA A 60 -2.67 -8.54 -15.93
CA ALA A 60 -2.75 -9.33 -17.16
C ALA A 60 -1.44 -10.05 -17.46
N ILE A 61 -1.52 -11.12 -18.24
CA ILE A 61 -0.36 -11.96 -18.61
C ILE A 61 0.70 -11.18 -19.42
N GLU A 62 0.27 -10.16 -20.18
CA GLU A 62 1.14 -9.30 -20.98
C GLU A 62 2.01 -8.36 -20.13
N VAL A 63 1.64 -8.19 -18.87
CA VAL A 63 2.42 -7.38 -17.92
C VAL A 63 3.71 -8.14 -17.55
N PRO A 64 4.86 -7.47 -17.48
CA PRO A 64 6.13 -8.10 -17.12
C PRO A 64 6.03 -8.93 -15.83
N SER A 65 6.69 -10.08 -15.80
CA SER A 65 6.68 -11.01 -14.66
C SER A 65 7.05 -10.33 -13.33
N GLY A 66 7.98 -9.37 -13.35
CA GLY A 66 8.36 -8.59 -12.17
C GLY A 66 7.23 -7.71 -11.62
N VAL A 67 6.37 -7.19 -12.47
CA VAL A 67 5.18 -6.43 -12.04
C VAL A 67 4.15 -7.40 -11.47
N ARG A 68 3.90 -8.52 -12.13
CA ARG A 68 2.98 -9.56 -11.63
C ARG A 68 3.41 -10.09 -10.26
N GLY A 69 4.71 -10.39 -10.09
CA GLY A 69 5.25 -10.83 -8.81
C GLY A 69 5.09 -9.81 -7.69
N ARG A 70 5.22 -8.50 -7.97
CA ARG A 70 4.91 -7.46 -6.99
C ARG A 70 3.42 -7.38 -6.68
N MET A 71 2.58 -7.58 -7.68
CA MET A 71 1.13 -7.58 -7.46
C MET A 71 0.65 -8.78 -6.65
N SER A 72 1.38 -9.90 -6.63
CA SER A 72 1.10 -11.00 -5.69
C SER A 72 1.28 -10.60 -4.22
N LEU A 73 2.12 -9.57 -3.96
CA LEU A 73 2.30 -9.00 -2.60
C LEU A 73 1.27 -7.90 -2.29
N PHE A 74 1.03 -7.02 -3.25
CA PHE A 74 0.16 -5.86 -3.03
C PHE A 74 -1.33 -6.18 -3.19
N GLY A 75 -1.66 -7.10 -4.07
CA GLY A 75 -3.05 -7.49 -4.34
C GLY A 75 -3.84 -7.90 -3.10
N PRO A 76 -3.32 -8.81 -2.26
CA PRO A 76 -3.99 -9.17 -1.00
C PRO A 76 -4.20 -7.99 -0.05
N LEU A 77 -3.28 -7.01 -0.02
CA LEU A 77 -3.44 -5.80 0.79
C LEU A 77 -4.55 -4.91 0.23
N ILE A 78 -4.63 -4.80 -1.11
CA ILE A 78 -5.71 -4.06 -1.77
C ILE A 78 -7.05 -4.74 -1.49
N GLU A 79 -7.12 -6.05 -1.57
CA GLU A 79 -8.37 -6.80 -1.27
C GLU A 79 -8.85 -6.60 0.16
N ALA A 80 -7.94 -6.64 1.12
CA ALA A 80 -8.24 -6.48 2.54
C ALA A 80 -8.55 -5.04 2.96
N ALA A 81 -8.26 -4.05 2.12
CA ALA A 81 -8.42 -2.65 2.47
C ALA A 81 -9.90 -2.26 2.67
N GLU A 82 -10.19 -1.67 3.82
CA GLU A 82 -11.48 -1.07 4.19
C GLU A 82 -11.44 0.46 4.10
N ALA A 83 -10.24 1.04 4.11
CA ALA A 83 -9.94 2.43 3.82
C ALA A 83 -8.54 2.55 3.22
N ALA A 84 -8.18 3.69 2.63
CA ALA A 84 -6.85 3.90 2.10
C ALA A 84 -6.33 5.33 2.32
N ILE A 85 -5.01 5.45 2.48
CA ILE A 85 -4.27 6.73 2.42
C ILE A 85 -3.28 6.63 1.27
N ILE A 86 -3.42 7.50 0.28
CA ILE A 86 -2.56 7.58 -0.90
C ILE A 86 -1.78 8.88 -0.87
N MET A 87 -0.46 8.78 -0.83
CA MET A 87 0.44 9.94 -0.91
C MET A 87 1.06 9.98 -2.30
N GLU A 88 0.71 11.00 -3.06
CA GLU A 88 1.21 11.23 -4.41
C GLU A 88 2.50 12.05 -4.41
N ASN A 89 3.21 12.01 -5.51
CA ASN A 89 4.42 12.80 -5.76
C ASN A 89 5.52 12.68 -4.71
N ALA A 90 5.52 11.59 -3.91
CA ALA A 90 6.63 11.31 -3.03
C ALA A 90 7.92 11.12 -3.86
N PRO A 91 9.06 11.62 -3.38
CA PRO A 91 10.34 11.46 -4.09
C PRO A 91 10.79 9.99 -4.01
N TYR A 92 10.25 9.18 -4.88
CA TYR A 92 10.65 7.78 -4.96
C TYR A 92 11.98 7.66 -5.67
N GLY A 93 12.94 7.03 -5.01
CA GLY A 93 14.16 6.57 -5.65
C GLY A 93 13.93 5.38 -6.60
N PHE A 94 12.80 5.33 -7.29
CA PHE A 94 12.47 4.21 -8.17
C PHE A 94 13.25 4.31 -9.47
N GLY A 95 14.31 3.54 -9.53
CA GLY A 95 15.11 3.44 -10.72
C GLY A 95 14.55 2.51 -11.81
N CYS A 96 13.39 1.88 -11.66
CA CYS A 96 12.91 0.91 -12.64
C CYS A 96 11.44 1.10 -13.06
N VAL A 97 11.18 0.87 -14.35
CA VAL A 97 9.83 0.92 -14.95
C VAL A 97 8.87 -0.07 -14.30
N GLY A 98 9.34 -1.24 -13.88
CA GLY A 98 8.51 -2.25 -13.19
C GLY A 98 7.99 -1.78 -11.85
N CYS A 99 8.79 -1.04 -11.08
CA CYS A 99 8.36 -0.46 -9.80
C CYS A 99 7.27 0.59 -10.05
N HIS A 100 7.49 1.47 -11.01
CA HIS A 100 6.52 2.51 -11.37
C HIS A 100 5.19 1.90 -11.82
N ARG A 101 5.21 0.91 -12.71
CA ARG A 101 3.98 0.22 -13.17
C ARG A 101 3.24 -0.49 -12.03
N SER A 102 3.96 -1.10 -11.10
CA SER A 102 3.33 -1.74 -9.93
C SER A 102 2.66 -0.71 -9.02
N SER A 103 3.28 0.47 -8.85
CA SER A 103 2.73 1.59 -8.10
C SER A 103 1.46 2.13 -8.73
N GLU A 104 1.49 2.42 -10.03
CA GLU A 104 0.33 2.89 -10.79
C GLU A 104 -0.84 1.89 -10.70
N LEU A 105 -0.55 0.60 -10.86
CA LEU A 105 -1.58 -0.43 -10.79
C LEU A 105 -2.17 -0.56 -9.37
N THR A 106 -1.35 -0.39 -8.33
CA THR A 106 -1.80 -0.40 -6.94
C THR A 106 -2.74 0.77 -6.65
N VAL A 107 -2.34 1.99 -7.00
CA VAL A 107 -3.14 3.20 -6.83
C VAL A 107 -4.44 3.11 -7.62
N PHE A 108 -4.37 2.70 -8.89
CA PHE A 108 -5.55 2.48 -9.73
C PHE A 108 -6.52 1.48 -9.10
N SER A 109 -6.00 0.38 -8.56
CA SER A 109 -6.84 -0.66 -7.94
C SER A 109 -7.50 -0.17 -6.66
N LEU A 110 -6.80 0.60 -5.82
CA LEU A 110 -7.37 1.21 -4.61
C LEU A 110 -8.49 2.21 -4.97
N ARG A 111 -8.26 3.08 -5.94
CA ARG A 111 -9.25 4.08 -6.40
C ARG A 111 -10.54 3.47 -6.96
N ARG A 112 -10.47 2.22 -7.41
CA ARG A 112 -11.65 1.49 -7.92
C ARG A 112 -12.46 0.79 -6.85
N LYS A 113 -11.97 0.74 -5.63
CA LYS A 113 -12.75 0.19 -4.51
C LYS A 113 -13.73 1.24 -4.00
N ASP A 114 -14.90 0.79 -3.60
CA ASP A 114 -15.88 1.62 -2.91
C ASP A 114 -15.55 1.67 -1.41
N ILE A 115 -14.50 2.41 -1.09
CA ILE A 115 -13.98 2.59 0.28
C ILE A 115 -13.56 4.06 0.48
N PRO A 116 -13.56 4.57 1.72
CA PRO A 116 -13.00 5.88 2.02
C PRO A 116 -11.52 5.97 1.63
N ILE A 117 -11.16 7.02 0.86
CA ILE A 117 -9.78 7.26 0.42
C ILE A 117 -9.38 8.69 0.77
N LEU A 118 -8.25 8.83 1.45
CA LEU A 118 -7.56 10.11 1.64
C LEU A 118 -6.39 10.21 0.65
N GLU A 119 -6.47 11.15 -0.27
CA GLU A 119 -5.37 11.47 -1.18
C GLU A 119 -4.62 12.71 -0.70
N LEU A 120 -3.30 12.64 -0.66
CA LEU A 120 -2.41 13.66 -0.17
C LEU A 120 -1.24 13.86 -1.13
N GLU A 121 -0.78 15.10 -1.24
CA GLU A 121 0.50 15.42 -1.86
C GLU A 121 1.65 15.25 -0.86
N TYR A 122 2.80 14.81 -1.34
CA TYR A 122 4.01 14.74 -0.51
C TYR A 122 4.42 16.16 -0.08
N PRO A 123 4.56 16.44 1.23
CA PRO A 123 4.85 17.79 1.71
C PRO A 123 6.28 18.20 1.35
N THR A 124 6.43 19.44 0.90
CA THR A 124 7.72 20.05 0.54
C THR A 124 8.15 21.13 1.53
N SER A 125 7.25 21.51 2.42
CA SER A 125 7.49 22.52 3.47
C SER A 125 7.03 22.02 4.84
N ARG A 126 7.43 22.75 5.88
CA ARG A 126 6.99 22.48 7.24
C ARG A 126 5.48 22.68 7.42
N ASP A 127 4.94 23.71 6.82
CA ASP A 127 3.51 24.03 6.95
C ASP A 127 2.65 22.97 6.25
N GLU A 128 3.06 22.54 5.07
CA GLU A 128 2.41 21.42 4.37
C GLU A 128 2.49 20.10 5.16
N THR A 129 3.61 19.88 5.87
CA THR A 129 3.75 18.69 6.73
C THR A 129 2.76 18.75 7.90
N ILE A 130 2.57 19.89 8.52
CA ILE A 130 1.60 20.08 9.61
C ILE A 130 0.18 19.87 9.09
N GLU A 131 -0.15 20.43 7.93
CA GLU A 131 -1.45 20.23 7.28
C GLU A 131 -1.71 18.78 6.91
N MET A 132 -0.71 18.08 6.36
CA MET A 132 -0.79 16.66 6.06
C MET A 132 -1.11 15.83 7.30
N VAL A 133 -0.38 16.03 8.39
CA VAL A 133 -0.62 15.33 9.67
C VAL A 133 -2.03 15.60 10.19
N TYR A 134 -2.49 16.85 10.11
CA TYR A 134 -3.85 17.20 10.49
C TYR A 134 -4.91 16.48 9.64
N LYS A 135 -4.76 16.46 8.31
CA LYS A 135 -5.66 15.75 7.39
C LYS A 135 -5.72 14.25 7.68
N ILE A 136 -4.57 13.62 7.92
CA ILE A 136 -4.49 12.20 8.25
C ILE A 136 -5.24 11.90 9.56
N ASN A 137 -4.96 12.68 10.61
CA ASN A 137 -5.63 12.50 11.90
C ASN A 137 -7.15 12.67 11.76
N THR A 138 -7.60 13.73 11.09
CA THR A 138 -9.03 13.99 10.87
C THR A 138 -9.70 12.87 10.08
N PHE A 139 -9.03 12.33 9.06
CA PHE A 139 -9.55 11.19 8.29
C PHE A 139 -9.70 9.94 9.15
N LEU A 140 -8.65 9.60 9.91
CA LEU A 140 -8.66 8.42 10.78
C LEU A 140 -9.70 8.54 11.92
N ASP A 141 -9.89 9.75 12.46
CA ASP A 141 -10.91 9.99 13.48
C ASP A 141 -12.34 9.84 12.92
N LYS A 142 -12.56 10.23 11.66
CA LYS A 142 -13.85 10.00 10.97
C LYS A 142 -14.14 8.51 10.76
N LEU A 143 -13.12 7.71 10.45
CA LEU A 143 -13.31 6.26 10.31
C LEU A 143 -13.74 5.58 11.61
N ASN A 144 -13.44 6.17 12.77
CA ASN A 144 -13.91 5.68 14.07
C ASN A 144 -15.33 6.12 14.40
N GLY A 145 -15.81 7.23 13.81
CA GLY A 145 -17.16 7.77 14.06
C GLY A 145 -18.26 7.16 13.21
N ASP A 146 -17.93 6.54 12.09
CA ASP A 146 -18.91 5.88 11.21
C ASP A 146 -19.37 4.50 11.73
N GLU A 147 -18.76 3.98 12.81
CA GLU A 147 -19.20 2.72 13.46
C GLU A 147 -20.36 2.91 14.47
N ASP A 148 -20.70 4.14 14.84
CA ASP A 148 -21.71 4.43 15.87
C ASP A 148 -23.11 4.80 15.32
N ASP A 149 -23.33 4.75 13.99
CA ASP A 149 -24.59 5.19 13.36
C ASP A 149 -25.35 4.06 12.59
N ASP A 150 -25.38 2.84 13.19
CA ASP A 150 -26.28 1.75 12.73
C ASP A 150 -27.15 1.19 13.86
#